data_ba216ce2ba3ef01c1661a32aef14551a
#
_entry.id   ba216ce2ba3ef01c1661a32aef14551a
#
_cell.length_a   1.000
_cell.length_b   1.000
_cell.length_c   1.000
_cell.angle_alpha   90.00
_cell.angle_beta   90.00
_cell.angle_gamma   90.00
#
_symmetry.space_group_name_H-M   'P 1'
#
loop_
_entity.id
_entity.type
_entity.pdbx_description
1 polymer ?
#
loop_
_entity_poly.entity_id
_entity_poly.type
_entity_poly.pdbx_seq_one_letter_code
_entity_poly.pdbx_strand_id
1 'polypeptide(L)'
;MHLNSDYVKTTDEINVKELFVLEDLTHELKPYSEIEENLKKMKVLAKEEEPQNVLKIKKICDNCSFKDYCWADMPKISIFNIPRIGMKAEMLQEEGILDAKQIPPGYLTSATQSKWVEVFKTGKPYINKESIIAWLNNLKYPLYYFDFETINFAVPYFKNTHPYEHIAFQFSLHIQQKPHGDLEHKEFLFEGKEDPRYACIEAIKKFIGPKGSIIAHNARYEKDIIEKLATLDISEKDKDFLLSLPNRFEDTCEVFSKYYFHPDFKGSASIKKVLPVVCPGLTYEDMPVGNGGDAMSAFMLLYFDKLPKEEAQKLRKDLLAYCCQDTFAMVKLVDFLYGCI
;
A
#
# COMPACT_ATOMS: atom_id res chain seq x y z
N MET A 1 -21.67 15.85 -12.70
CA MET A 1 -21.95 15.52 -11.27
C MET A 1 -20.81 14.65 -10.77
N HIS A 2 -20.21 15.02 -9.65
CA HIS A 2 -19.18 14.23 -8.95
C HIS A 2 -19.42 14.27 -7.44
N LEU A 3 -18.75 13.37 -6.70
CA LEU A 3 -18.79 13.37 -5.24
C LEU A 3 -18.04 14.58 -4.70
N ASN A 4 -18.63 15.24 -3.69
CA ASN A 4 -17.96 16.25 -2.90
C ASN A 4 -17.04 15.58 -1.87
N SER A 5 -15.73 15.63 -2.09
CA SER A 5 -14.73 15.05 -1.18
C SER A 5 -14.73 15.71 0.21
N ASP A 6 -15.22 16.94 0.31
CA ASP A 6 -15.26 17.70 1.57
C ASP A 6 -16.55 17.46 2.36
N TYR A 7 -17.50 16.69 1.81
CA TYR A 7 -18.72 16.33 2.51
C TYR A 7 -18.41 15.51 3.77
N VAL A 8 -19.02 15.89 4.89
CA VAL A 8 -18.97 15.14 6.15
C VAL A 8 -20.36 14.68 6.53
N LYS A 9 -20.54 13.39 6.76
CA LYS A 9 -21.81 12.85 7.25
C LYS A 9 -22.00 13.19 8.74
N THR A 10 -22.80 14.19 9.04
CA THR A 10 -23.05 14.64 10.44
C THR A 10 -24.29 14.02 11.08
N THR A 11 -25.22 13.50 10.24
CA THR A 11 -26.50 12.92 10.68
C THR A 11 -26.63 11.46 10.25
N ASP A 12 -27.67 10.76 10.68
CA ASP A 12 -27.93 9.37 10.24
C ASP A 12 -28.34 9.31 8.76
N GLU A 13 -28.96 10.37 8.24
CA GLU A 13 -29.34 10.49 6.85
C GLU A 13 -28.24 11.18 6.03
N ILE A 14 -28.14 10.82 4.76
CA ILE A 14 -27.23 11.45 3.80
C ILE A 14 -27.89 12.70 3.20
N ASN A 15 -27.22 13.83 3.32
CA ASN A 15 -27.62 15.03 2.57
C ASN A 15 -27.09 14.91 1.12
N VAL A 16 -27.94 14.39 0.24
CA VAL A 16 -27.59 14.18 -1.18
C VAL A 16 -27.17 15.47 -1.88
N LYS A 17 -27.76 16.62 -1.50
CA LYS A 17 -27.45 17.92 -2.12
C LYS A 17 -26.05 18.44 -1.76
N GLU A 18 -25.52 18.06 -0.62
CA GLU A 18 -24.17 18.41 -0.19
C GLU A 18 -23.15 17.35 -0.62
N LEU A 19 -23.58 16.06 -0.68
CA LEU A 19 -22.71 14.96 -1.09
C LEU A 19 -22.32 15.03 -2.57
N PHE A 20 -23.18 15.59 -3.44
CA PHE A 20 -22.91 15.69 -4.86
C PHE A 20 -22.79 17.15 -5.31
N VAL A 21 -21.71 17.42 -6.06
CA VAL A 21 -21.51 18.68 -6.75
C VAL A 21 -22.00 18.55 -8.19
N LEU A 22 -22.83 19.53 -8.61
CA LEU A 22 -23.25 19.66 -10.01
C LEU A 22 -22.47 20.80 -10.64
N GLU A 23 -21.71 20.49 -11.68
CA GLU A 23 -21.01 21.48 -12.49
C GLU A 23 -21.58 21.50 -13.90
N ASP A 24 -21.79 22.71 -14.44
CA ASP A 24 -22.14 22.88 -15.83
C ASP A 24 -20.86 22.92 -16.67
N LEU A 25 -20.61 21.84 -17.40
CA LEU A 25 -19.46 21.69 -18.27
C LEU A 25 -19.76 22.09 -19.74
N THR A 26 -20.90 22.71 -20.01
CA THR A 26 -21.32 23.05 -21.38
C THR A 26 -20.26 23.84 -22.12
N HIS A 27 -19.54 24.73 -21.42
CA HIS A 27 -18.48 25.57 -22.00
C HIS A 27 -17.12 24.83 -22.13
N GLU A 28 -16.95 23.69 -21.48
CA GLU A 28 -15.72 22.91 -21.50
C GLU A 28 -15.80 21.71 -22.48
N LEU A 29 -16.99 21.50 -23.07
CA LEU A 29 -17.17 20.39 -24.01
C LEU A 29 -16.34 20.64 -25.27
N LYS A 30 -15.50 19.67 -25.60
CA LYS A 30 -14.77 19.65 -26.87
C LYS A 30 -15.74 19.58 -28.05
N PRO A 31 -15.37 20.16 -29.23
CA PRO A 31 -16.19 20.06 -30.43
C PRO A 31 -16.57 18.62 -30.73
N TYR A 32 -17.82 18.37 -31.05
CA TYR A 32 -18.35 17.03 -31.38
C TYR A 32 -17.57 16.35 -32.50
N SER A 33 -17.01 17.14 -33.46
CA SER A 33 -16.16 16.65 -34.54
C SER A 33 -14.90 15.90 -34.04
N GLU A 34 -14.27 16.34 -32.94
CA GLU A 34 -13.09 15.67 -32.37
C GLU A 34 -13.48 14.29 -31.80
N ILE A 35 -14.65 14.20 -31.18
CA ILE A 35 -15.20 12.94 -30.65
C ILE A 35 -15.49 11.97 -31.80
N GLU A 36 -16.16 12.46 -32.85
CA GLU A 36 -16.45 11.65 -34.04
C GLU A 36 -15.19 11.11 -34.72
N GLU A 37 -14.17 11.95 -34.87
CA GLU A 37 -12.90 11.54 -35.46
C GLU A 37 -12.22 10.44 -34.63
N ASN A 38 -12.19 10.60 -33.30
CA ASN A 38 -11.63 9.59 -32.41
C ASN A 38 -12.42 8.28 -32.46
N LEU A 39 -13.76 8.35 -32.50
CA LEU A 39 -14.60 7.16 -32.67
C LEU A 39 -14.37 6.44 -34.00
N LYS A 40 -14.14 7.19 -35.09
CA LYS A 40 -13.77 6.59 -36.40
C LYS A 40 -12.44 5.86 -36.31
N LYS A 41 -11.42 6.51 -35.69
CA LYS A 41 -10.10 5.88 -35.48
C LYS A 41 -10.22 4.61 -34.63
N MET A 42 -10.97 4.65 -33.53
CA MET A 42 -11.21 3.46 -32.66
C MET A 42 -11.89 2.33 -33.43
N LYS A 43 -12.89 2.64 -34.27
CA LYS A 43 -13.58 1.62 -35.09
C LYS A 43 -12.69 0.97 -36.14
N VAL A 44 -11.71 1.70 -36.66
CA VAL A 44 -10.70 1.14 -37.58
C VAL A 44 -9.79 0.19 -36.82
N LEU A 45 -9.20 0.66 -35.70
CA LEU A 45 -8.31 -0.13 -34.86
C LEU A 45 -8.98 -1.42 -34.34
N ALA A 46 -10.27 -1.35 -33.97
CA ALA A 46 -11.01 -2.50 -33.48
C ALA A 46 -11.28 -3.61 -34.54
N LYS A 47 -11.00 -3.34 -35.82
CA LYS A 47 -11.11 -4.30 -36.91
C LYS A 47 -9.78 -4.95 -37.31
N GLU A 48 -8.66 -4.45 -36.77
CA GLU A 48 -7.35 -5.02 -37.02
C GLU A 48 -7.23 -6.36 -36.27
N GLU A 49 -6.73 -7.39 -36.93
CA GLU A 49 -6.51 -8.71 -36.31
C GLU A 49 -5.41 -8.65 -35.24
N GLU A 50 -4.41 -7.80 -35.44
CA GLU A 50 -3.37 -7.53 -34.44
C GLU A 50 -3.32 -6.03 -34.15
N PRO A 51 -3.38 -5.61 -32.86
CA PRO A 51 -3.17 -4.21 -32.51
C PRO A 51 -1.73 -3.83 -32.87
N GLN A 52 -1.57 -2.78 -33.65
CA GLN A 52 -0.23 -2.24 -33.92
C GLN A 52 0.40 -1.80 -32.60
N ASN A 53 1.59 -2.33 -32.30
CA ASN A 53 2.36 -1.94 -31.11
C ASN A 53 2.98 -0.54 -31.32
N VAL A 54 2.12 0.46 -31.51
CA VAL A 54 2.49 1.86 -31.74
C VAL A 54 2.53 2.67 -30.45
N LEU A 55 2.21 2.07 -29.33
CA LEU A 55 2.05 2.82 -28.08
C LEU A 55 3.35 2.78 -27.28
N LYS A 56 3.83 3.98 -26.93
CA LYS A 56 4.87 4.11 -25.90
C LYS A 56 4.37 3.45 -24.62
N ILE A 57 5.15 2.55 -24.09
CA ILE A 57 4.86 1.91 -22.81
C ILE A 57 4.91 2.97 -21.72
N LYS A 58 3.87 3.02 -20.89
CA LYS A 58 3.73 4.00 -19.79
C LYS A 58 3.42 3.26 -18.49
N LYS A 59 3.60 3.95 -17.38
CA LYS A 59 3.24 3.41 -16.04
C LYS A 59 1.75 2.98 -15.96
N ILE A 60 0.86 3.66 -16.66
CA ILE A 60 -0.57 3.29 -16.72
C ILE A 60 -0.80 1.88 -17.27
N CYS A 61 0.17 1.34 -18.03
CA CYS A 61 0.11 -0.02 -18.55
C CYS A 61 0.15 -1.09 -17.44
N ASP A 62 0.57 -0.76 -16.23
CA ASP A 62 0.63 -1.73 -15.13
C ASP A 62 -0.72 -2.37 -14.80
N ASN A 63 -1.82 -1.65 -15.02
CA ASN A 63 -3.19 -2.11 -14.80
C ASN A 63 -3.97 -2.36 -16.13
N CYS A 64 -3.26 -2.46 -17.25
CA CYS A 64 -3.88 -2.66 -18.56
C CYS A 64 -4.05 -4.14 -18.85
N SER A 65 -5.23 -4.55 -19.33
CA SER A 65 -5.51 -5.94 -19.73
C SER A 65 -4.63 -6.43 -20.89
N PHE A 66 -4.04 -5.53 -21.66
CA PHE A 66 -3.13 -5.85 -22.76
C PHE A 66 -1.65 -5.79 -22.37
N LYS A 67 -1.34 -5.67 -21.07
CA LYS A 67 0.03 -5.53 -20.59
C LYS A 67 0.93 -6.65 -21.10
N ASP A 68 0.52 -7.89 -20.95
CA ASP A 68 1.34 -9.05 -21.31
C ASP A 68 1.67 -9.08 -22.81
N TYR A 69 0.73 -8.64 -23.64
CA TYR A 69 0.96 -8.48 -25.10
C TYR A 69 1.94 -7.35 -25.39
N CYS A 70 1.68 -6.15 -24.86
CA CYS A 70 2.53 -4.98 -25.14
C CYS A 70 3.94 -5.07 -24.53
N TRP A 71 4.10 -5.87 -23.47
CA TRP A 71 5.35 -6.04 -22.73
C TRP A 71 6.08 -7.35 -23.05
N ALA A 72 5.62 -8.12 -24.05
CA ALA A 72 6.19 -9.42 -24.39
C ALA A 72 7.70 -9.36 -24.66
N ASP A 73 8.17 -8.31 -25.32
CA ASP A 73 9.58 -8.09 -25.66
C ASP A 73 10.34 -7.24 -24.63
N MET A 74 9.70 -6.89 -23.50
CA MET A 74 10.38 -6.08 -22.48
C MET A 74 11.44 -6.88 -21.73
N PRO A 75 12.61 -6.27 -21.47
CA PRO A 75 13.63 -6.89 -20.63
C PRO A 75 13.09 -7.23 -19.25
N LYS A 76 13.56 -8.33 -18.65
CA LYS A 76 13.18 -8.74 -17.27
C LYS A 76 13.41 -7.62 -16.24
N ILE A 77 14.45 -6.80 -16.47
CA ILE A 77 14.75 -5.59 -15.70
C ILE A 77 14.70 -4.42 -16.68
N SER A 78 13.55 -3.81 -16.77
CA SER A 78 13.33 -2.69 -17.68
C SER A 78 13.57 -1.33 -17.01
N ILE A 79 13.61 -0.27 -17.80
CA ILE A 79 13.67 1.11 -17.31
C ILE A 79 12.54 1.43 -16.32
N PHE A 80 11.38 0.76 -16.42
CA PHE A 80 10.25 0.93 -15.48
C PHE A 80 10.51 0.33 -14.09
N ASN A 81 11.55 -0.47 -13.92
CA ASN A 81 12.03 -0.92 -12.61
C ASN A 81 12.88 0.14 -11.90
N ILE A 82 13.16 1.28 -12.51
CA ILE A 82 13.77 2.43 -11.83
C ILE A 82 12.67 3.21 -11.11
N PRO A 83 12.72 3.33 -9.77
CA PRO A 83 11.70 4.04 -9.01
C PRO A 83 11.55 5.50 -9.46
N ARG A 84 10.30 5.95 -9.64
CA ARG A 84 9.97 7.34 -10.00
C ARG A 84 10.70 7.85 -11.26
N ILE A 85 10.92 6.99 -12.24
CA ILE A 85 11.62 7.37 -13.47
C ILE A 85 10.89 8.47 -14.26
N GLY A 86 9.55 8.51 -14.20
CA GLY A 86 8.73 9.58 -14.80
C GLY A 86 8.95 9.74 -16.30
N MET A 87 9.00 10.99 -16.77
CA MET A 87 9.19 11.32 -18.21
C MET A 87 10.52 10.82 -18.78
N LYS A 88 11.54 10.55 -17.94
CA LYS A 88 12.81 9.98 -18.41
C LYS A 88 12.63 8.60 -19.05
N ALA A 89 11.57 7.86 -18.67
CA ALA A 89 11.24 6.59 -19.32
C ALA A 89 10.85 6.79 -20.81
N GLU A 90 10.11 7.86 -21.12
CA GLU A 90 9.72 8.17 -22.51
C GLU A 90 10.95 8.55 -23.33
N MET A 91 11.83 9.37 -22.78
CA MET A 91 13.09 9.77 -23.46
C MET A 91 13.99 8.55 -23.74
N LEU A 92 14.15 7.67 -22.76
CA LEU A 92 14.93 6.44 -22.92
C LEU A 92 14.33 5.51 -23.98
N GLN A 93 13.01 5.40 -24.04
CA GLN A 93 12.33 4.62 -25.10
C GLN A 93 12.55 5.23 -26.49
N GLU A 94 12.57 6.57 -26.63
CA GLU A 94 12.88 7.26 -27.89
C GLU A 94 14.31 6.99 -28.36
N GLU A 95 15.24 6.80 -27.42
CA GLU A 95 16.62 6.40 -27.66
C GLU A 95 16.79 4.89 -27.87
N GLY A 96 15.70 4.11 -27.81
CA GLY A 96 15.71 2.64 -27.95
C GLY A 96 16.23 1.91 -26.71
N ILE A 97 16.34 2.59 -25.57
CA ILE A 97 16.84 2.02 -24.31
C ILE A 97 15.66 1.52 -23.49
N LEU A 98 15.48 0.21 -23.41
CA LEU A 98 14.44 -0.45 -22.61
C LEU A 98 15.01 -1.20 -21.40
N ASP A 99 16.25 -1.71 -21.49
CA ASP A 99 16.91 -2.40 -20.38
C ASP A 99 17.52 -1.38 -19.41
N ALA A 100 17.15 -1.45 -18.13
CA ALA A 100 17.71 -0.57 -17.09
C ALA A 100 19.23 -0.64 -16.97
N LYS A 101 19.84 -1.77 -17.38
CA LYS A 101 21.29 -1.95 -17.39
C LYS A 101 22.00 -1.12 -18.44
N GLN A 102 21.29 -0.70 -19.49
CA GLN A 102 21.82 0.08 -20.60
C GLN A 102 21.76 1.58 -20.37
N ILE A 103 21.09 2.04 -19.27
CA ILE A 103 21.01 3.47 -18.95
C ILE A 103 22.43 4.05 -18.82
N PRO A 104 22.75 5.13 -19.56
CA PRO A 104 24.09 5.72 -19.53
C PRO A 104 24.47 6.28 -18.16
N PRO A 105 25.75 6.23 -17.77
CA PRO A 105 26.23 6.89 -16.56
C PRO A 105 25.89 8.39 -16.58
N GLY A 106 25.38 8.91 -15.47
CA GLY A 106 25.03 10.33 -15.32
C GLY A 106 23.68 10.73 -15.96
N TYR A 107 22.99 9.84 -16.68
CA TYR A 107 21.67 10.13 -17.24
C TYR A 107 20.61 10.40 -16.15
N LEU A 108 20.67 9.65 -15.06
CA LEU A 108 19.79 9.82 -13.89
C LEU A 108 20.50 10.69 -12.85
N THR A 109 19.88 11.81 -12.47
CA THR A 109 20.41 12.77 -11.50
C THR A 109 20.16 12.38 -10.04
N SER A 110 19.18 11.50 -9.79
CA SER A 110 18.88 10.99 -8.45
C SER A 110 19.89 9.93 -8.03
N ALA A 111 20.56 10.15 -6.88
CA ALA A 111 21.49 9.16 -6.32
C ALA A 111 20.86 7.79 -6.09
N THR A 112 19.59 7.74 -5.66
CA THR A 112 18.85 6.48 -5.48
C THR A 112 18.62 5.76 -6.82
N GLN A 113 18.22 6.49 -7.86
CA GLN A 113 18.02 5.91 -9.19
C GLN A 113 19.35 5.39 -9.77
N SER A 114 20.44 6.14 -9.63
CA SER A 114 21.77 5.73 -10.08
C SER A 114 22.24 4.45 -9.37
N LYS A 115 22.00 4.33 -8.06
CA LYS A 115 22.30 3.11 -7.30
C LYS A 115 21.48 1.91 -7.79
N TRP A 116 20.20 2.09 -8.14
CA TRP A 116 19.40 1.02 -8.71
C TRP A 116 19.96 0.54 -10.05
N VAL A 117 20.39 1.46 -10.92
CA VAL A 117 21.06 1.09 -12.18
C VAL A 117 22.33 0.28 -11.91
N GLU A 118 23.13 0.68 -10.92
CA GLU A 118 24.34 -0.06 -10.53
C GLU A 118 24.02 -1.47 -10.02
N VAL A 119 23.02 -1.60 -9.13
CA VAL A 119 22.53 -2.89 -8.61
C VAL A 119 22.08 -3.79 -9.76
N PHE A 120 21.36 -3.27 -10.74
CA PHE A 120 20.93 -4.02 -11.90
C PHE A 120 22.11 -4.42 -12.83
N LYS A 121 23.07 -3.52 -13.03
CA LYS A 121 24.28 -3.80 -13.84
C LYS A 121 25.17 -4.87 -13.22
N THR A 122 25.38 -4.77 -11.92
CA THR A 122 26.30 -5.68 -11.20
C THR A 122 25.67 -7.00 -10.81
N GLY A 123 24.32 -7.04 -10.71
CA GLY A 123 23.58 -8.18 -10.15
C GLY A 123 23.86 -8.40 -8.65
N LYS A 124 24.49 -7.43 -7.96
CA LYS A 124 24.83 -7.51 -6.52
C LYS A 124 23.98 -6.56 -5.71
N PRO A 125 23.58 -6.93 -4.48
CA PRO A 125 22.87 -6.01 -3.61
C PRO A 125 23.74 -4.83 -3.19
N TYR A 126 23.11 -3.68 -3.00
CA TYR A 126 23.71 -2.51 -2.34
C TYR A 126 23.27 -2.52 -0.86
N ILE A 127 24.22 -2.37 0.05
CA ILE A 127 24.00 -2.40 1.49
C ILE A 127 24.72 -1.21 2.13
N ASN A 128 23.98 -0.29 2.72
CA ASN A 128 24.52 0.76 3.58
C ASN A 128 24.47 0.30 5.04
N LYS A 129 25.50 -0.42 5.46
CA LYS A 129 25.58 -1.00 6.81
C LYS A 129 25.48 0.04 7.91
N GLU A 130 26.14 1.18 7.76
CA GLU A 130 26.13 2.27 8.76
C GLU A 130 24.71 2.79 9.01
N SER A 131 23.95 3.04 7.94
CA SER A 131 22.56 3.51 8.06
C SER A 131 21.63 2.43 8.63
N ILE A 132 21.86 1.16 8.28
CA ILE A 132 21.09 0.02 8.85
C ILE A 132 21.39 -0.10 10.35
N ILE A 133 22.65 -0.04 10.76
CA ILE A 133 23.07 -0.07 12.18
C ILE A 133 22.43 1.10 12.94
N ALA A 134 22.47 2.31 12.39
CA ALA A 134 21.87 3.48 13.00
C ALA A 134 20.35 3.30 13.19
N TRP A 135 19.65 2.77 12.18
CA TRP A 135 18.23 2.49 12.26
C TRP A 135 17.90 1.42 13.31
N LEU A 136 18.64 0.29 13.34
CA LEU A 136 18.47 -0.76 14.33
C LEU A 136 18.74 -0.28 15.76
N ASN A 137 19.73 0.60 15.96
CA ASN A 137 20.06 1.18 17.27
C ASN A 137 18.99 2.16 17.79
N ASN A 138 18.15 2.73 16.91
CA ASN A 138 17.01 3.56 17.31
C ASN A 138 15.86 2.76 17.89
N LEU A 139 15.79 1.47 17.60
CA LEU A 139 14.69 0.61 18.05
C LEU A 139 14.68 0.48 19.59
N LYS A 140 13.52 0.74 20.19
CA LYS A 140 13.29 0.67 21.62
C LYS A 140 12.32 -0.48 21.93
N TYR A 141 12.74 -1.43 22.74
CA TYR A 141 11.89 -2.55 23.16
C TYR A 141 10.90 -2.15 24.26
N PRO A 142 9.69 -2.80 24.24
CA PRO A 142 9.24 -3.83 23.32
C PRO A 142 9.04 -3.28 21.91
N LEU A 143 9.25 -4.13 20.87
CA LEU A 143 8.87 -3.84 19.52
C LEU A 143 7.44 -4.30 19.26
N TYR A 144 6.64 -3.45 18.64
CA TYR A 144 5.27 -3.69 18.24
C TYR A 144 5.21 -3.69 16.71
N TYR A 145 5.18 -4.84 16.06
CA TYR A 145 5.02 -4.93 14.61
C TYR A 145 3.54 -4.84 14.28
N PHE A 146 3.13 -3.75 13.66
CA PHE A 146 1.75 -3.32 13.59
C PHE A 146 1.28 -3.04 12.16
N ASP A 147 0.07 -3.50 11.82
CA ASP A 147 -0.55 -3.30 10.52
C ASP A 147 -2.07 -3.20 10.66
N PHE A 148 -2.68 -2.24 9.92
CA PHE A 148 -4.11 -2.04 9.84
C PHE A 148 -4.71 -2.58 8.55
N GLU A 149 -5.93 -3.11 8.64
CA GLU A 149 -6.84 -3.25 7.51
C GLU A 149 -8.00 -2.26 7.62
N THR A 150 -8.34 -1.63 6.50
CA THR A 150 -9.34 -0.57 6.47
C THR A 150 -10.38 -0.79 5.39
N ILE A 151 -11.57 -0.25 5.63
CA ILE A 151 -12.65 -0.14 4.65
C ILE A 151 -12.86 1.32 4.31
N ASN A 152 -13.25 1.62 3.07
CA ASN A 152 -13.70 2.93 2.67
C ASN A 152 -15.00 2.87 1.88
N PHE A 153 -15.83 3.87 2.07
CA PHE A 153 -17.13 3.98 1.38
C PHE A 153 -17.16 5.22 0.50
N ALA A 154 -17.60 5.08 -0.75
CA ALA A 154 -17.82 6.22 -1.63
C ALA A 154 -18.89 7.17 -1.04
N VAL A 155 -19.96 6.59 -0.50
CA VAL A 155 -20.97 7.31 0.29
C VAL A 155 -20.68 7.04 1.76
N PRO A 156 -20.37 8.06 2.58
CA PRO A 156 -20.02 7.87 3.98
C PRO A 156 -21.06 7.04 4.74
N TYR A 157 -20.64 5.93 5.33
CA TYR A 157 -21.55 5.05 6.07
C TYR A 157 -21.69 5.47 7.53
N PHE A 158 -20.58 5.79 8.18
CA PHE A 158 -20.55 6.20 9.58
C PHE A 158 -20.58 7.73 9.73
N LYS A 159 -21.02 8.21 10.90
CA LYS A 159 -20.98 9.65 11.23
C LYS A 159 -19.53 10.15 11.30
N ASN A 160 -19.36 11.42 10.99
CA ASN A 160 -18.08 12.12 11.00
C ASN A 160 -17.06 11.45 10.07
N THR A 161 -17.52 10.96 8.90
CA THR A 161 -16.66 10.45 7.84
C THR A 161 -16.90 11.15 6.51
N HIS A 162 -15.85 11.20 5.69
CA HIS A 162 -15.85 11.72 4.33
C HIS A 162 -16.03 10.60 3.30
N PRO A 163 -16.39 10.92 2.04
CA PRO A 163 -16.26 9.98 0.93
C PRO A 163 -14.86 9.38 0.85
N TYR A 164 -14.78 8.05 0.70
CA TYR A 164 -13.53 7.29 0.61
C TYR A 164 -12.59 7.40 1.83
N GLU A 165 -13.08 7.85 2.98
CA GLU A 165 -12.28 7.83 4.20
C GLU A 165 -11.97 6.40 4.64
N HIS A 166 -10.70 6.14 4.96
CA HIS A 166 -10.25 4.84 5.47
C HIS A 166 -10.63 4.67 6.94
N ILE A 167 -11.34 3.59 7.23
CA ILE A 167 -11.90 3.25 8.54
C ILE A 167 -11.32 1.91 8.97
N ALA A 168 -10.54 1.90 10.04
CA ALA A 168 -9.93 0.69 10.56
C ALA A 168 -10.99 -0.28 11.09
N PHE A 169 -10.97 -1.52 10.60
CA PHE A 169 -11.82 -2.60 11.07
C PHE A 169 -11.05 -3.80 11.62
N GLN A 170 -9.76 -3.86 11.34
CA GLN A 170 -8.87 -4.93 11.77
C GLN A 170 -7.46 -4.39 11.98
N PHE A 171 -6.73 -5.00 12.89
CA PHE A 171 -5.26 -4.91 12.95
C PHE A 171 -4.66 -6.21 13.45
N SER A 172 -3.39 -6.40 13.13
CA SER A 172 -2.52 -7.44 13.69
C SER A 172 -1.35 -6.80 14.42
N LEU A 173 -0.84 -7.48 15.42
CA LEU A 173 0.24 -7.00 16.26
C LEU A 173 1.11 -8.17 16.72
N HIS A 174 2.38 -8.22 16.28
CA HIS A 174 3.39 -9.05 16.92
C HIS A 174 4.18 -8.23 17.94
N ILE A 175 4.44 -8.77 19.12
CA ILE A 175 5.13 -8.09 20.20
C ILE A 175 6.40 -8.88 20.54
N GLN A 176 7.54 -8.19 20.54
CA GLN A 176 8.84 -8.75 20.92
C GLN A 176 9.44 -7.95 22.07
N GLN A 177 9.65 -8.58 23.21
CA GLN A 177 10.08 -7.89 24.43
C GLN A 177 11.57 -7.54 24.46
N LYS A 178 12.40 -8.26 23.71
CA LYS A 178 13.85 -8.07 23.62
C LYS A 178 14.38 -8.61 22.28
N PRO A 179 15.59 -8.24 21.85
CA PRO A 179 16.20 -8.80 20.65
C PRO A 179 16.17 -10.33 20.66
N HIS A 180 15.72 -10.92 19.53
CA HIS A 180 15.61 -12.38 19.36
C HIS A 180 14.78 -13.09 20.45
N GLY A 181 13.92 -12.36 21.16
CA GLY A 181 12.99 -12.91 22.15
C GLY A 181 11.77 -13.55 21.50
N ASP A 182 10.99 -14.23 22.34
CA ASP A 182 9.73 -14.83 21.91
C ASP A 182 8.76 -13.77 21.36
N LEU A 183 7.95 -14.17 20.39
CA LEU A 183 6.91 -13.34 19.80
C LEU A 183 5.57 -13.67 20.42
N GLU A 184 4.87 -12.65 20.88
CA GLU A 184 3.46 -12.72 21.26
C GLU A 184 2.65 -12.13 20.12
N HIS A 185 1.55 -12.79 19.70
CA HIS A 185 0.63 -12.28 18.69
C HIS A 185 -0.69 -11.83 19.32
N LYS A 186 -1.16 -10.66 18.94
CA LYS A 186 -2.47 -10.10 19.26
C LYS A 186 -3.13 -9.65 17.97
N GLU A 187 -4.43 -9.76 17.94
CA GLU A 187 -5.22 -9.37 16.77
C GLU A 187 -6.55 -8.74 17.17
N PHE A 188 -7.08 -7.95 16.31
CA PHE A 188 -8.41 -7.38 16.40
C PHE A 188 -9.08 -7.48 15.03
N LEU A 189 -10.29 -8.02 14.97
CA LEU A 189 -11.17 -7.99 13.81
C LEU A 189 -12.58 -7.69 14.30
N PHE A 190 -13.14 -6.58 13.86
CA PHE A 190 -14.45 -6.13 14.30
C PHE A 190 -15.57 -7.12 13.94
N GLU A 191 -16.49 -7.33 14.88
CA GLU A 191 -17.62 -8.28 14.75
C GLU A 191 -19.00 -7.65 14.84
N GLY A 192 -19.09 -6.37 15.21
CA GLY A 192 -20.33 -5.65 15.41
C GLY A 192 -21.00 -5.13 14.14
N LYS A 193 -22.02 -4.31 14.30
CA LYS A 193 -22.72 -3.56 13.24
C LYS A 193 -22.59 -2.04 13.44
N GLU A 194 -22.08 -1.62 14.57
CA GLU A 194 -21.76 -0.23 14.91
C GLU A 194 -20.47 0.21 14.21
N ASP A 195 -20.05 1.42 14.48
CA ASP A 195 -18.79 1.99 13.98
C ASP A 195 -17.58 1.24 14.56
N PRO A 196 -16.77 0.58 13.75
CA PRO A 196 -15.64 -0.24 14.20
C PRO A 196 -14.53 0.56 14.88
N ARG A 197 -14.44 1.87 14.64
CA ARG A 197 -13.35 2.73 15.10
C ARG A 197 -13.24 2.78 16.63
N TYR A 198 -14.35 2.80 17.34
CA TYR A 198 -14.35 2.83 18.81
C TYR A 198 -13.83 1.53 19.42
N ALA A 199 -14.27 0.38 18.91
CA ALA A 199 -13.78 -0.92 19.37
C ALA A 199 -12.29 -1.11 19.01
N CYS A 200 -11.86 -0.59 17.86
CA CYS A 200 -10.46 -0.58 17.45
C CYS A 200 -9.58 0.21 18.43
N ILE A 201 -10.02 1.40 18.88
CA ILE A 201 -9.31 2.22 19.88
C ILE A 201 -9.13 1.45 21.19
N GLU A 202 -10.18 0.81 21.68
CA GLU A 202 -10.10 0.02 22.92
C GLU A 202 -9.13 -1.15 22.81
N ALA A 203 -9.10 -1.81 21.65
CA ALA A 203 -8.14 -2.89 21.39
C ALA A 203 -6.69 -2.37 21.30
N ILE A 204 -6.44 -1.23 20.65
CA ILE A 204 -5.11 -0.59 20.61
C ILE A 204 -4.63 -0.24 22.03
N LYS A 205 -5.46 0.40 22.84
CA LYS A 205 -5.14 0.75 24.23
C LYS A 205 -4.83 -0.46 25.09
N LYS A 206 -5.48 -1.59 24.82
CA LYS A 206 -5.28 -2.84 25.56
C LYS A 206 -3.94 -3.51 25.22
N PHE A 207 -3.48 -3.40 23.97
CA PHE A 207 -2.35 -4.20 23.51
C PHE A 207 -1.06 -3.40 23.36
N ILE A 208 -1.12 -2.10 23.09
CA ILE A 208 0.06 -1.25 22.95
C ILE A 208 0.35 -0.52 24.26
N GLY A 209 1.47 -0.88 24.88
CA GLY A 209 1.94 -0.23 26.11
C GLY A 209 2.50 1.17 25.87
N PRO A 210 2.85 1.92 26.94
CA PRO A 210 3.27 3.32 26.84
C PRO A 210 4.69 3.53 26.29
N LYS A 211 5.46 2.47 26.10
CA LYS A 211 6.86 2.51 25.66
C LYS A 211 7.10 1.54 24.49
N GLY A 212 8.24 1.70 23.84
CA GLY A 212 8.69 0.81 22.77
C GLY A 212 8.43 1.37 21.38
N SER A 213 9.14 0.87 20.39
CA SER A 213 8.97 1.25 18.99
C SER A 213 7.82 0.49 18.35
N ILE A 214 7.08 1.15 17.47
CA ILE A 214 6.05 0.53 16.63
C ILE A 214 6.63 0.41 15.24
N ILE A 215 6.69 -0.82 14.73
CA ILE A 215 7.27 -1.13 13.43
C ILE A 215 6.14 -1.32 12.43
N ALA A 216 6.19 -0.57 11.34
CA ALA A 216 5.30 -0.75 10.21
C ALA A 216 6.08 -0.79 8.89
N HIS A 217 5.43 -1.22 7.83
CA HIS A 217 5.98 -1.17 6.49
C HIS A 217 5.20 -0.16 5.64
N ASN A 218 5.75 1.05 5.45
CA ASN A 218 5.08 2.27 5.00
C ASN A 218 4.27 2.95 6.12
N ALA A 219 4.91 3.17 7.25
CA ALA A 219 4.35 3.64 8.53
C ALA A 219 3.49 4.91 8.45
N ARG A 220 3.57 5.68 7.36
CA ARG A 220 2.75 6.87 7.17
C ARG A 220 1.26 6.54 7.18
N TYR A 221 0.89 5.43 6.57
CA TYR A 221 -0.50 5.00 6.49
C TYR A 221 -1.08 4.71 7.88
N GLU A 222 -0.37 3.96 8.72
CA GLU A 222 -0.79 3.62 10.08
C GLU A 222 -0.88 4.88 10.95
N LYS A 223 0.08 5.81 10.80
CA LYS A 223 0.05 7.11 11.51
C LYS A 223 -1.19 7.91 11.14
N ASP A 224 -1.48 8.03 9.83
CA ASP A 224 -2.65 8.78 9.35
C ASP A 224 -3.97 8.18 9.90
N ILE A 225 -4.07 6.85 10.00
CA ILE A 225 -5.24 6.18 10.60
C ILE A 225 -5.34 6.47 12.10
N ILE A 226 -4.24 6.37 12.84
CA ILE A 226 -4.22 6.66 14.29
C ILE A 226 -4.60 8.13 14.56
N GLU A 227 -4.07 9.07 13.79
CA GLU A 227 -4.40 10.49 13.90
C GLU A 227 -5.89 10.74 13.64
N LYS A 228 -6.48 10.06 12.67
CA LYS A 228 -7.94 10.12 12.42
C LYS A 228 -8.76 9.52 13.58
N LEU A 229 -8.33 8.40 14.13
CA LEU A 229 -8.98 7.83 15.32
C LEU A 229 -8.99 8.82 16.49
N ALA A 230 -7.94 9.62 16.66
CA ALA A 230 -7.85 10.63 17.70
C ALA A 230 -8.81 11.84 17.49
N THR A 231 -9.39 12.01 16.30
CA THR A 231 -10.39 13.08 16.04
C THR A 231 -11.81 12.71 16.48
N LEU A 232 -12.03 11.45 16.84
CA LEU A 232 -13.36 11.00 17.29
C LEU A 232 -13.77 11.60 18.63
N ASP A 233 -15.04 11.51 18.93
CA ASP A 233 -15.59 11.91 20.24
C ASP A 233 -15.26 10.83 21.30
N ILE A 234 -14.06 10.95 21.85
CA ILE A 234 -13.47 10.07 22.87
C ILE A 234 -12.87 10.92 23.99
N SER A 235 -12.47 10.28 25.11
CA SER A 235 -11.86 10.99 26.22
C SER A 235 -10.53 11.66 25.81
N GLU A 236 -10.21 12.82 26.42
CA GLU A 236 -8.92 13.49 26.17
C GLU A 236 -7.72 12.57 26.48
N LYS A 237 -7.84 11.73 27.51
CA LYS A 237 -6.81 10.72 27.82
C LYS A 237 -6.58 9.75 26.66
N ASP A 238 -7.63 9.34 25.96
CA ASP A 238 -7.53 8.43 24.82
C ASP A 238 -6.97 9.16 23.59
N LYS A 239 -7.34 10.42 23.37
CA LYS A 239 -6.74 11.27 22.35
C LYS A 239 -5.25 11.44 22.56
N ASP A 240 -4.83 11.82 23.78
CA ASP A 240 -3.42 12.00 24.12
C ASP A 240 -2.62 10.69 23.91
N PHE A 241 -3.21 9.56 24.32
CA PHE A 241 -2.59 8.26 24.08
C PHE A 241 -2.40 7.99 22.59
N LEU A 242 -3.45 8.11 21.78
CA LEU A 242 -3.37 7.89 20.33
C LEU A 242 -2.37 8.83 19.67
N LEU A 243 -2.40 10.13 19.99
CA LEU A 243 -1.48 11.13 19.43
C LEU A 243 -0.02 10.94 19.88
N SER A 244 0.23 10.16 20.92
CA SER A 244 1.58 9.78 21.33
C SER A 244 2.20 8.69 20.44
N LEU A 245 1.38 7.85 19.80
CA LEU A 245 1.84 6.68 19.05
C LEU A 245 2.60 7.02 17.76
N PRO A 246 2.20 8.01 16.91
CA PRO A 246 2.89 8.34 15.67
C PRO A 246 4.38 8.62 15.82
N ASN A 247 4.82 9.17 16.96
CA ASN A 247 6.23 9.47 17.25
C ASN A 247 7.08 8.22 17.58
N ARG A 248 6.45 7.07 17.75
CA ARG A 248 7.10 5.78 18.10
C ARG A 248 7.29 4.88 16.88
N PHE A 249 6.74 5.27 15.72
CA PHE A 249 6.83 4.46 14.51
C PHE A 249 8.19 4.51 13.86
N GLU A 250 8.68 3.32 13.53
CA GLU A 250 9.87 3.08 12.70
C GLU A 250 9.44 2.33 11.43
N ASP A 251 9.94 2.76 10.28
CA ASP A 251 9.46 2.30 8.96
C ASP A 251 10.48 1.37 8.28
N THR A 252 10.15 0.09 8.16
CA THR A 252 10.99 -0.87 7.43
C THR A 252 11.05 -0.58 5.93
N CYS A 253 9.98 -0.02 5.32
CA CYS A 253 9.98 0.37 3.92
C CYS A 253 11.05 1.43 3.62
N GLU A 254 11.32 2.34 4.57
CA GLU A 254 12.38 3.32 4.44
C GLU A 254 13.75 2.64 4.29
N VAL A 255 14.03 1.61 5.08
CA VAL A 255 15.30 0.88 5.03
C VAL A 255 15.51 0.23 3.67
N PHE A 256 14.49 -0.49 3.17
CA PHE A 256 14.55 -1.19 1.88
C PHE A 256 14.43 -0.26 0.67
N SER A 257 14.03 0.98 0.85
CA SER A 257 14.00 2.00 -0.21
C SER A 257 15.22 2.90 -0.27
N LYS A 258 16.04 2.94 0.81
CA LYS A 258 17.18 3.86 0.93
C LYS A 258 18.52 3.19 1.23
N TYR A 259 18.52 2.11 2.03
CA TYR A 259 19.74 1.55 2.61
C TYR A 259 20.04 0.11 2.14
N TYR A 260 19.05 -0.61 1.64
CA TYR A 260 19.22 -1.98 1.14
C TYR A 260 18.50 -2.15 -0.20
N PHE A 261 19.24 -2.39 -1.29
CA PHE A 261 18.68 -2.67 -2.61
C PHE A 261 19.12 -4.06 -3.07
N HIS A 262 18.19 -4.84 -3.59
CA HIS A 262 18.48 -6.14 -4.19
C HIS A 262 17.96 -6.20 -5.62
N PRO A 263 18.68 -6.82 -6.58
CA PRO A 263 18.23 -6.90 -7.98
C PRO A 263 16.81 -7.46 -8.12
N ASP A 264 16.48 -8.49 -7.34
CA ASP A 264 15.18 -9.18 -7.41
C ASP A 264 14.04 -8.38 -6.79
N PHE A 265 14.31 -7.28 -6.09
CA PHE A 265 13.26 -6.32 -5.69
C PHE A 265 12.68 -5.58 -6.89
N LYS A 266 13.38 -5.60 -8.03
CA LYS A 266 12.96 -4.96 -9.27
C LYS A 266 12.54 -3.49 -9.08
N GLY A 267 13.29 -2.76 -8.25
CA GLY A 267 13.04 -1.34 -7.99
C GLY A 267 11.94 -1.03 -6.98
N SER A 268 11.36 -2.03 -6.33
CA SER A 268 10.28 -1.86 -5.36
C SER A 268 10.76 -2.17 -3.94
N ALA A 269 10.28 -1.37 -2.97
CA ALA A 269 10.45 -1.66 -1.55
C ALA A 269 9.17 -2.24 -0.91
N SER A 270 8.16 -2.59 -1.71
CA SER A 270 6.93 -3.22 -1.20
C SER A 270 7.25 -4.54 -0.51
N ILE A 271 6.59 -4.80 0.63
CA ILE A 271 6.79 -6.01 1.42
C ILE A 271 6.63 -7.28 0.57
N LYS A 272 5.67 -7.31 -0.36
CA LYS A 272 5.43 -8.43 -1.30
C LYS A 272 6.56 -8.67 -2.31
N LYS A 273 7.45 -7.69 -2.51
CA LYS A 273 8.64 -7.83 -3.36
C LYS A 273 9.91 -8.10 -2.56
N VAL A 274 9.97 -7.55 -1.34
CA VAL A 274 11.13 -7.69 -0.45
C VAL A 274 11.12 -9.05 0.24
N LEU A 275 9.99 -9.43 0.85
CA LEU A 275 9.88 -10.61 1.70
C LEU A 275 10.32 -11.92 1.02
N PRO A 276 9.87 -12.28 -0.19
CA PRO A 276 10.28 -13.53 -0.83
C PRO A 276 11.79 -13.63 -1.11
N VAL A 277 12.46 -12.48 -1.21
CA VAL A 277 13.91 -12.42 -1.48
C VAL A 277 14.71 -12.56 -0.19
N VAL A 278 14.28 -11.89 0.89
CA VAL A 278 15.01 -11.89 2.17
C VAL A 278 14.61 -13.03 3.09
N CYS A 279 13.44 -13.61 2.89
CA CYS A 279 12.93 -14.76 3.63
C CYS A 279 12.27 -15.76 2.66
N PRO A 280 13.07 -16.54 1.90
CA PRO A 280 12.54 -17.52 0.95
C PRO A 280 11.59 -18.52 1.63
N GLY A 281 10.44 -18.75 0.99
CA GLY A 281 9.39 -19.65 1.51
C GLY A 281 8.28 -18.94 2.29
N LEU A 282 8.40 -17.64 2.56
CA LEU A 282 7.32 -16.83 3.08
C LEU A 282 6.73 -15.95 1.97
N THR A 283 5.51 -16.25 1.53
CA THR A 283 4.85 -15.63 0.38
C THR A 283 3.36 -15.44 0.64
N TYR A 284 2.72 -14.57 -0.14
CA TYR A 284 1.27 -14.30 -0.11
C TYR A 284 0.51 -15.04 -1.22
N GLU A 285 1.19 -15.82 -2.07
CA GLU A 285 0.63 -16.36 -3.32
C GLU A 285 -0.52 -17.34 -3.09
N ASP A 286 -0.48 -18.11 -2.00
CA ASP A 286 -1.49 -19.13 -1.68
C ASP A 286 -2.58 -18.64 -0.69
N MET A 287 -2.59 -17.34 -0.35
CA MET A 287 -3.55 -16.80 0.59
C MET A 287 -4.88 -16.45 -0.08
N PRO A 288 -6.04 -16.90 0.46
CA PRO A 288 -7.37 -16.54 -0.09
C PRO A 288 -7.64 -15.05 -0.10
N VAL A 289 -7.11 -14.32 0.89
CA VAL A 289 -7.03 -12.85 0.93
C VAL A 289 -5.58 -12.50 0.64
N GLY A 290 -5.31 -11.89 -0.50
CA GLY A 290 -3.95 -11.66 -0.98
C GLY A 290 -3.52 -10.19 -1.00
N ASN A 291 -4.43 -9.26 -0.73
CA ASN A 291 -4.16 -7.82 -0.71
C ASN A 291 -5.26 -7.05 0.06
N GLY A 292 -4.98 -5.78 0.41
CA GLY A 292 -5.91 -4.93 1.14
C GLY A 292 -7.27 -4.71 0.45
N GLY A 293 -7.34 -4.75 -0.90
CA GLY A 293 -8.61 -4.68 -1.64
C GLY A 293 -9.47 -5.91 -1.43
N ASP A 294 -8.84 -7.10 -1.41
CA ASP A 294 -9.53 -8.35 -1.08
C ASP A 294 -9.99 -8.32 0.38
N ALA A 295 -9.15 -7.83 1.32
CA ALA A 295 -9.50 -7.70 2.73
C ALA A 295 -10.69 -6.77 2.94
N MET A 296 -10.71 -5.62 2.28
CA MET A 296 -11.84 -4.69 2.29
C MET A 296 -13.12 -5.35 1.78
N SER A 297 -13.06 -6.04 0.63
CA SER A 297 -14.21 -6.72 0.02
C SER A 297 -14.72 -7.84 0.93
N ALA A 298 -13.82 -8.61 1.52
CA ALA A 298 -14.13 -9.67 2.47
C ALA A 298 -14.84 -9.12 3.72
N PHE A 299 -14.33 -8.04 4.30
CA PHE A 299 -14.97 -7.40 5.44
C PHE A 299 -16.37 -6.85 5.10
N MET A 300 -16.57 -6.27 3.92
CA MET A 300 -17.90 -5.81 3.49
C MET A 300 -18.92 -6.95 3.46
N LEU A 301 -18.54 -8.12 2.95
CA LEU A 301 -19.43 -9.29 2.94
C LEU A 301 -19.81 -9.74 4.37
N LEU A 302 -18.86 -9.69 5.31
CA LEU A 302 -19.09 -10.00 6.71
C LEU A 302 -19.97 -8.95 7.40
N TYR A 303 -19.64 -7.68 7.22
CA TYR A 303 -20.32 -6.57 7.87
C TYR A 303 -21.80 -6.47 7.45
N PHE A 304 -22.10 -6.75 6.20
CA PHE A 304 -23.47 -6.70 5.65
C PHE A 304 -24.19 -8.06 5.65
N ASP A 305 -23.68 -9.09 6.35
CA ASP A 305 -24.26 -10.43 6.45
C ASP A 305 -24.62 -11.04 5.08
N LYS A 306 -23.69 -10.92 4.12
CA LYS A 306 -23.90 -11.41 2.74
C LYS A 306 -23.52 -12.87 2.54
N LEU A 307 -23.08 -13.57 3.59
CA LEU A 307 -22.57 -14.93 3.52
C LEU A 307 -23.30 -15.86 4.50
N PRO A 308 -23.42 -17.16 4.16
CA PRO A 308 -23.76 -18.20 5.12
C PRO A 308 -22.77 -18.25 6.28
N LYS A 309 -23.25 -18.69 7.44
CA LYS A 309 -22.44 -18.68 8.69
C LYS A 309 -21.08 -19.39 8.57
N GLU A 310 -21.03 -20.52 7.89
CA GLU A 310 -19.80 -21.30 7.72
C GLU A 310 -18.78 -20.56 6.82
N GLU A 311 -19.26 -19.99 5.71
CA GLU A 311 -18.42 -19.17 4.82
C GLU A 311 -17.93 -17.91 5.51
N ALA A 312 -18.79 -17.24 6.29
CA ALA A 312 -18.43 -16.08 7.08
C ALA A 312 -17.32 -16.40 8.12
N GLN A 313 -17.43 -17.57 8.81
CA GLN A 313 -16.40 -18.01 9.75
C GLN A 313 -15.07 -18.32 9.07
N LYS A 314 -15.11 -18.94 7.87
CA LYS A 314 -13.91 -19.19 7.08
C LYS A 314 -13.26 -17.86 6.66
N LEU A 315 -14.04 -16.94 6.10
CA LEU A 315 -13.56 -15.65 5.64
C LEU A 315 -12.94 -14.80 6.76
N ARG A 316 -13.48 -14.87 7.99
CA ARG A 316 -12.87 -14.26 9.18
C ARG A 316 -11.48 -14.82 9.46
N LYS A 317 -11.32 -16.15 9.39
CA LYS A 317 -10.01 -16.78 9.59
C LYS A 317 -9.01 -16.35 8.51
N ASP A 318 -9.47 -16.27 7.26
CA ASP A 318 -8.64 -15.85 6.13
C ASP A 318 -8.16 -14.38 6.30
N LEU A 319 -9.04 -13.48 6.77
CA LEU A 319 -8.68 -12.10 7.11
C LEU A 319 -7.66 -12.00 8.24
N LEU A 320 -7.88 -12.75 9.33
CA LEU A 320 -6.94 -12.80 10.46
C LEU A 320 -5.58 -13.33 10.02
N ALA A 321 -5.55 -14.40 9.23
CA ALA A 321 -4.31 -14.99 8.72
C ALA A 321 -3.53 -14.01 7.82
N TYR A 322 -4.22 -13.27 6.96
CA TYR A 322 -3.61 -12.29 6.07
C TYR A 322 -2.92 -11.17 6.85
N CYS A 323 -3.63 -10.49 7.74
CA CYS A 323 -3.07 -9.40 8.54
C CYS A 323 -1.97 -9.89 9.51
N CYS A 324 -2.10 -11.13 10.06
CA CYS A 324 -1.05 -11.80 10.84
C CYS A 324 0.24 -11.98 10.02
N GLN A 325 0.09 -12.39 8.75
CA GLN A 325 1.23 -12.56 7.84
C GLN A 325 1.98 -11.23 7.61
N ASP A 326 1.26 -10.10 7.45
CA ASP A 326 1.88 -8.79 7.23
C ASP A 326 2.77 -8.40 8.42
N THR A 327 2.28 -8.53 9.64
CA THR A 327 3.07 -8.21 10.84
C THR A 327 4.20 -9.22 11.09
N PHE A 328 3.99 -10.51 10.82
CA PHE A 328 5.06 -11.52 10.90
C PHE A 328 6.13 -11.29 9.83
N ALA A 329 5.76 -10.86 8.65
CA ALA A 329 6.71 -10.48 7.61
C ALA A 329 7.64 -9.36 8.09
N MET A 330 7.12 -8.33 8.76
CA MET A 330 7.93 -7.24 9.31
C MET A 330 8.93 -7.75 10.37
N VAL A 331 8.56 -8.73 11.20
CA VAL A 331 9.51 -9.40 12.11
C VAL A 331 10.67 -9.99 11.32
N LYS A 332 10.37 -10.72 10.24
CA LYS A 332 11.40 -11.33 9.39
C LYS A 332 12.27 -10.31 8.68
N LEU A 333 11.70 -9.17 8.27
CA LEU A 333 12.50 -8.07 7.71
C LEU A 333 13.49 -7.52 8.73
N VAL A 334 13.08 -7.30 9.98
CA VAL A 334 13.97 -6.81 11.04
C VAL A 334 15.03 -7.84 11.41
N ASP A 335 14.66 -9.13 11.55
CA ASP A 335 15.61 -10.23 11.78
C ASP A 335 16.67 -10.29 10.66
N PHE A 336 16.24 -10.14 9.40
CA PHE A 336 17.16 -10.10 8.25
C PHE A 336 18.14 -8.93 8.34
N LEU A 337 17.67 -7.73 8.73
CA LEU A 337 18.53 -6.56 8.87
C LEU A 337 19.60 -6.75 9.96
N TYR A 338 19.28 -7.42 11.07
CA TYR A 338 20.28 -7.83 12.06
C TYR A 338 21.32 -8.79 11.46
N GLY A 339 20.94 -9.64 10.53
CA GLY A 339 21.85 -10.55 9.82
C GLY A 339 22.76 -9.88 8.78
N CYS A 340 22.45 -8.63 8.38
CA CYS A 340 23.24 -7.85 7.40
C CYS A 340 24.44 -7.13 8.01
N ILE A 341 24.50 -7.00 9.32
CA ILE A 341 25.54 -6.23 10.05
C ILE A 341 26.52 -7.15 10.74
#